data_38a3d69a50b60f35a52bc38c75e8f7eb
#
_entry.id   38a3d69a50b60f35a52bc38c75e8f7eb
#
_cell.length_a   1.000
_cell.length_b   1.000
_cell.length_c   1.000
_cell.angle_alpha   90.00
_cell.angle_beta   90.00
_cell.angle_gamma   90.00
#
_symmetry.space_group_name_H-M   'P 1'
#
loop_
_entity.id
_entity.type
_entity.pdbx_description
1 polymer ?
#
loop_
_entity_poly.entity_id
_entity_poly.type
_entity_poly.pdbx_seq_one_letter_code
_entity_poly.pdbx_strand_id
1 'polypeptide(L)'
;ADRNVFIISFVSKAASHNKPVMIAESTPRYVGSVGGESAWQSWYQPYFNLLSKYPHIKAFCYINASWKNYPDPTFAYDCRIQSNGYVNERYRKALASGNFINANSK
;
A
#
# COMPACT_ATOMS: atom_id res chain seq x y z
N ALA A 1 -0.37 4.32 18.54
CA ALA A 1 0.70 3.37 18.22
C ALA A 1 0.95 3.34 16.74
N ASP A 2 2.19 3.31 16.36
CA ASP A 2 2.58 3.18 14.97
C ASP A 2 2.15 1.80 14.45
N ARG A 3 1.26 1.79 13.46
CA ARG A 3 0.76 0.55 12.86
C ARG A 3 1.85 -0.23 12.12
N ASN A 4 2.96 0.44 11.81
CA ASN A 4 4.07 -0.16 11.07
C ASN A 4 5.05 -0.92 11.97
N VAL A 5 4.91 -0.85 13.30
CA VAL A 5 5.84 -1.51 14.23
C VAL A 5 5.98 -3.00 13.94
N PHE A 6 4.86 -3.70 13.72
CA PHE A 6 4.88 -5.13 13.43
C PHE A 6 5.52 -5.43 12.08
N ILE A 7 5.22 -4.63 11.08
CA ILE A 7 5.81 -4.80 9.73
C ILE A 7 7.32 -4.56 9.79
N ILE A 8 7.75 -3.50 10.46
CA ILE A 8 9.17 -3.15 10.60
C ILE A 8 9.92 -4.26 11.34
N SER A 9 9.36 -4.74 12.43
CA SER A 9 9.95 -5.84 13.22
C SER A 9 10.07 -7.11 12.39
N PHE A 10 9.02 -7.47 11.65
CA PHE A 10 9.01 -8.64 10.79
C PHE A 10 10.06 -8.52 9.66
N VAL A 11 10.11 -7.39 8.98
CA VAL A 11 11.05 -7.14 7.89
C VAL A 11 12.49 -7.18 8.40
N SER A 12 12.76 -6.60 9.57
CA SER A 12 14.09 -6.62 10.19
C SER A 12 14.53 -8.03 10.52
N LYS A 13 13.61 -8.85 11.02
CA LYS A 13 13.91 -10.25 11.32
C LYS A 13 14.18 -11.05 10.03
N ALA A 14 13.37 -10.86 9.02
CA ALA A 14 13.59 -11.50 7.72
C ALA A 14 14.94 -11.10 7.12
N ALA A 15 15.30 -9.83 7.21
CA ALA A 15 16.59 -9.32 6.74
C ALA A 15 17.76 -9.97 7.47
N SER A 16 17.65 -10.17 8.78
CA SER A 16 18.69 -10.84 9.56
C SER A 16 18.92 -12.28 9.13
N HIS A 17 17.93 -12.91 8.51
CA HIS A 17 18.03 -14.26 7.93
C HIS A 17 18.22 -14.22 6.40
N ASN A 18 18.46 -13.05 5.84
CA ASN A 18 18.61 -12.84 4.40
C ASN A 18 17.43 -13.39 3.59
N LYS A 19 16.23 -13.15 4.08
CA LYS A 19 14.99 -13.61 3.42
C LYS A 19 14.20 -12.43 2.85
N PRO A 20 13.69 -12.54 1.60
CA PRO A 20 12.82 -11.52 1.05
C PRO A 20 11.44 -11.54 1.73
N VAL A 21 10.76 -10.39 1.67
CA VAL A 21 9.42 -10.23 2.22
C VAL A 21 8.46 -9.86 1.10
N MET A 22 7.26 -10.42 1.13
CA MET A 22 6.15 -10.00 0.29
C MET A 22 5.00 -9.52 1.17
N ILE A 23 4.43 -8.36 0.83
CA ILE A 23 3.17 -7.91 1.39
C ILE A 23 2.08 -8.47 0.49
N ALA A 24 1.45 -9.57 0.93
CA ALA A 24 0.50 -10.32 0.12
C ALA A 24 -0.82 -9.59 -0.09
N GLU A 25 -1.22 -8.77 0.89
CA GLU A 25 -2.47 -8.01 0.85
C GLU A 25 -2.27 -6.65 1.50
N SER A 26 -2.75 -5.60 0.85
CA SER A 26 -2.76 -4.26 1.42
C SER A 26 -3.95 -3.45 0.91
N THR A 27 -4.59 -2.73 1.81
CA THR A 27 -5.73 -1.88 1.49
C THR A 27 -5.80 -0.75 2.53
N PRO A 28 -6.25 0.46 2.17
CA PRO A 28 -6.31 1.60 3.09
C PRO A 28 -7.48 1.50 4.06
N ARG A 29 -7.38 0.57 5.01
CA ARG A 29 -8.36 0.39 6.08
C ARG A 29 -8.57 1.71 6.82
N TYR A 30 -9.81 2.02 7.18
CA TYR A 30 -10.26 3.27 7.82
C TYR A 30 -10.21 4.51 6.92
N VAL A 31 -9.60 4.46 5.75
CA VAL A 31 -9.31 5.65 4.95
C VAL A 31 -10.01 5.59 3.60
N GLY A 32 -9.80 4.51 2.84
CA GLY A 32 -10.28 4.43 1.47
C GLY A 32 -9.50 5.33 0.51
N SER A 33 -9.98 5.42 -0.72
CA SER A 33 -9.34 6.22 -1.77
C SER A 33 -10.07 7.53 -2.08
N VAL A 34 -11.33 7.64 -1.69
CA VAL A 34 -12.23 8.73 -2.14
C VAL A 34 -11.80 10.11 -1.62
N GLY A 35 -11.10 10.16 -0.49
CA GLY A 35 -10.64 11.41 0.10
C GLY A 35 -9.57 12.16 -0.69
N GLY A 36 -9.05 11.60 -1.76
CA GLY A 36 -8.08 12.28 -2.61
C GLY A 36 -6.76 12.56 -1.90
N GLU A 37 -6.38 13.85 -1.84
CA GLU A 37 -5.11 14.24 -1.22
C GLU A 37 -5.01 13.78 0.25
N SER A 38 -6.08 13.91 1.02
CA SER A 38 -6.06 13.49 2.43
C SER A 38 -5.86 11.98 2.57
N ALA A 39 -6.49 11.19 1.71
CA ALA A 39 -6.28 9.75 1.66
C ALA A 39 -4.84 9.41 1.27
N TRP A 40 -4.30 10.13 0.28
CA TRP A 40 -2.92 9.93 -0.15
C TRP A 40 -1.95 10.17 1.01
N GLN A 41 -2.09 11.29 1.70
CA GLN A 41 -1.20 11.65 2.80
C GLN A 41 -1.35 10.72 4.01
N SER A 42 -2.57 10.24 4.28
CA SER A 42 -2.85 9.41 5.45
C SER A 42 -2.38 7.97 5.30
N TRP A 43 -2.44 7.42 4.10
CA TRP A 43 -2.17 6.00 3.90
C TRP A 43 -1.18 5.70 2.79
N TYR A 44 -1.41 6.24 1.59
CA TYR A 44 -0.62 5.84 0.41
C TYR A 44 0.82 6.32 0.49
N GLN A 45 1.05 7.58 0.83
CA GLN A 45 2.41 8.10 0.95
C GLN A 45 3.23 7.38 2.01
N PRO A 46 2.72 7.17 3.23
CA PRO A 46 3.43 6.35 4.21
C PRO A 46 3.70 4.93 3.73
N TYR A 47 2.77 4.34 2.99
CA TYR A 47 2.93 3.00 2.44
C TYR A 47 4.09 2.93 1.43
N PHE A 48 4.14 3.85 0.48
CA PHE A 48 5.23 3.90 -0.48
C PHE A 48 6.56 4.26 0.18
N ASN A 49 6.54 5.10 1.21
CA ASN A 49 7.73 5.38 2.01
C ASN A 49 8.28 4.11 2.68
N LEU A 50 7.39 3.28 3.21
CA LEU A 50 7.75 1.99 3.81
C LEU A 50 8.43 1.08 2.77
N LEU A 51 7.84 0.95 1.58
CA LEU A 51 8.41 0.13 0.52
C LEU A 51 9.79 0.61 0.09
N SER A 52 10.00 1.92 0.04
CA SER A 52 11.29 2.50 -0.33
C SER A 52 12.35 2.33 0.76
N LYS A 53 11.95 2.42 2.01
CA LYS A 53 12.86 2.37 3.15
C LYS A 53 13.37 0.96 3.44
N TYR A 54 12.58 -0.06 3.13
CA TYR A 54 12.89 -1.45 3.45
C TYR A 54 13.06 -2.29 2.18
N PRO A 55 14.27 -2.35 1.61
CA PRO A 55 14.51 -3.01 0.33
C PRO A 55 14.34 -4.54 0.37
N HIS A 56 14.24 -5.14 1.55
CA HIS A 56 13.90 -6.56 1.69
C HIS A 56 12.44 -6.86 1.38
N ILE A 57 11.58 -5.83 1.33
CA ILE A 57 10.22 -5.97 0.78
C ILE A 57 10.37 -6.00 -0.75
N LYS A 58 10.27 -7.20 -1.32
CA LYS A 58 10.50 -7.42 -2.75
C LYS A 58 9.23 -7.43 -3.59
N ALA A 59 8.07 -7.56 -2.95
CA ALA A 59 6.80 -7.58 -3.64
C ALA A 59 5.69 -7.05 -2.74
N PHE A 60 4.68 -6.46 -3.35
CA PHE A 60 3.46 -6.08 -2.65
C PHE A 60 2.25 -6.28 -3.57
N CYS A 61 1.10 -6.53 -2.95
CA CYS A 61 -0.18 -6.60 -3.63
C CYS A 61 -1.14 -5.60 -3.00
N TYR A 62 -1.75 -4.77 -3.82
CA TYR A 62 -2.79 -3.85 -3.41
C TYR A 62 -4.15 -4.42 -3.78
N ILE A 63 -5.09 -4.42 -2.83
CA ILE A 63 -6.44 -4.91 -3.10
C ILE A 63 -7.29 -3.75 -3.62
N ASN A 64 -7.48 -3.73 -4.93
CA ASN A 64 -8.20 -2.68 -5.65
C ASN A 64 -9.69 -2.99 -5.71
N ALA A 65 -10.38 -2.85 -4.57
CA ALA A 65 -11.78 -3.23 -4.45
C ALA A 65 -12.57 -2.20 -3.65
N SER A 66 -13.88 -2.17 -3.86
CA SER A 66 -14.80 -1.44 -2.99
C SER A 66 -15.31 -2.38 -1.91
N TRP A 67 -15.08 -2.01 -0.66
CA TRP A 67 -15.50 -2.76 0.52
C TRP A 67 -16.74 -2.15 1.19
N LYS A 68 -17.48 -1.29 0.48
CA LYS A 68 -18.59 -0.50 1.07
C LYS A 68 -19.62 -1.35 1.78
N ASN A 69 -19.86 -2.56 1.30
CA ASN A 69 -20.85 -3.48 1.88
C ASN A 69 -20.24 -4.54 2.78
N TYR A 70 -18.96 -4.40 3.12
CA TYR A 70 -18.29 -5.34 3.98
C TYR A 70 -18.81 -5.21 5.43
N PRO A 71 -19.06 -6.33 6.13
CA PRO A 71 -19.67 -6.28 7.47
C PRO A 71 -18.86 -5.50 8.51
N ASP A 72 -17.52 -5.58 8.46
CA ASP A 72 -16.68 -4.82 9.38
C ASP A 72 -16.59 -3.36 8.89
N PRO A 73 -17.13 -2.39 9.66
CA PRO A 73 -17.15 -0.99 9.24
C PRO A 73 -15.78 -0.37 9.06
N THR A 74 -14.74 -0.94 9.66
CA THR A 74 -13.36 -0.43 9.48
C THR A 74 -12.81 -0.70 8.09
N PHE A 75 -13.38 -1.67 7.37
CA PHE A 75 -13.07 -1.95 5.98
C PHE A 75 -14.09 -1.38 4.99
N ALA A 76 -15.21 -0.84 5.47
CA ALA A 76 -16.35 -0.46 4.64
C ALA A 76 -16.10 0.83 3.84
N TYR A 77 -15.01 0.85 3.08
CA TYR A 77 -14.59 1.98 2.25
C TYR A 77 -14.40 1.55 0.79
N ASP A 78 -14.56 2.49 -0.12
CA ASP A 78 -14.12 2.29 -1.50
C ASP A 78 -12.60 2.47 -1.54
N CYS A 79 -11.88 1.40 -1.82
CA CYS A 79 -10.42 1.38 -1.88
C CYS A 79 -9.90 1.28 -3.32
N ARG A 80 -10.77 1.42 -4.31
CA ARG A 80 -10.36 1.38 -5.70
C ARG A 80 -9.58 2.65 -6.05
N ILE A 81 -8.41 2.46 -6.63
CA ILE A 81 -7.52 3.55 -7.02
C ILE A 81 -8.20 4.45 -8.06
N GLN A 82 -8.91 3.87 -9.01
CA GLN A 82 -9.58 4.60 -10.08
C GLN A 82 -10.80 5.41 -9.61
N SER A 83 -11.27 5.20 -8.39
CA SER A 83 -12.41 5.95 -7.85
C SER A 83 -12.08 7.41 -7.55
N ASN A 84 -10.81 7.78 -7.52
CA ASN A 84 -10.38 9.15 -7.27
C ASN A 84 -9.22 9.52 -8.18
N GLY A 85 -9.38 10.60 -8.94
CA GLY A 85 -8.37 11.03 -9.91
C GLY A 85 -7.03 11.39 -9.29
N TYR A 86 -7.03 12.05 -8.14
CA TYR A 86 -5.80 12.41 -7.44
C TYR A 86 -5.01 11.16 -7.00
N VAL A 87 -5.68 10.21 -6.36
CA VAL A 87 -5.07 8.95 -5.91
C VAL A 87 -4.57 8.15 -7.11
N ASN A 88 -5.39 8.04 -8.17
CA ASN A 88 -5.02 7.31 -9.38
C ASN A 88 -3.74 7.87 -10.01
N GLU A 89 -3.68 9.17 -10.18
CA GLU A 89 -2.50 9.83 -10.77
C GLU A 89 -1.25 9.62 -9.91
N ARG A 90 -1.35 9.85 -8.61
CA ARG A 90 -0.23 9.69 -7.68
C ARG A 90 0.25 8.25 -7.58
N TYR A 91 -0.67 7.31 -7.58
CA TYR A 91 -0.35 5.88 -7.54
C TYR A 91 0.43 5.47 -8.79
N ARG A 92 -0.02 5.90 -9.96
CA ARG A 92 0.68 5.62 -11.23
C ARG A 92 2.07 6.23 -11.25
N LYS A 93 2.22 7.46 -10.77
CA LYS A 93 3.52 8.13 -10.67
C LYS A 93 4.45 7.40 -9.71
N ALA A 94 3.95 6.95 -8.57
CA ALA A 94 4.74 6.20 -7.60
C ALA A 94 5.28 4.91 -8.20
N LEU A 95 4.44 4.16 -8.94
CA LEU A 95 4.87 2.93 -9.61
C LEU A 95 5.91 3.22 -10.70
N ALA A 96 5.74 4.30 -11.45
CA ALA A 96 6.63 4.64 -12.55
C ALA A 96 8.00 5.18 -12.08
N SER A 97 8.03 5.86 -10.92
CA SER A 97 9.24 6.48 -10.38
C SER A 97 10.09 5.55 -9.51
N GLY A 98 9.52 4.41 -9.08
CA GLY A 98 10.22 3.44 -8.25
C GLY A 98 10.86 2.32 -9.04
N ASN A 99 11.48 1.39 -8.32
CA ASN A 99 12.09 0.20 -8.90
C ASN A 99 11.08 -0.96 -8.99
N PHE A 100 9.87 -0.64 -9.45
CA PHE A 100 8.80 -1.61 -9.51
C PHE A 100 8.73 -2.28 -10.88
N ILE A 101 8.53 -3.59 -10.88
CA ILE A 101 8.23 -4.37 -12.08
C ILE A 101 6.75 -4.70 -12.04
N ASN A 102 6.02 -4.22 -13.04
CA ASN A 102 4.58 -4.45 -13.16
C ASN A 102 4.30 -5.45 -14.27
N ALA A 103 3.10 -6.02 -14.27
CA ALA A 103 2.72 -7.04 -15.25
C ALA A 103 2.88 -6.57 -16.71
N ASN A 104 2.70 -5.26 -16.95
CA ASN A 104 2.85 -4.66 -18.28
C ASN A 104 4.23 -4.03 -18.53
N SER A 105 5.16 -4.18 -17.60
CA SER A 105 6.52 -3.67 -17.75
C SER A 105 7.33 -4.62 -18.63
N LYS A 106 8.08 -4.05 -19.54
CA LYS A 106 8.97 -4.83 -20.43
C LYS A 106 10.38 -4.24 -20.42
#